data_249e532c51a7460e8a39b1c71d9a9858
#
_entry.id   249e532c51a7460e8a39b1c71d9a9858
#
_cell.length_a   1.000
_cell.length_b   1.000
_cell.length_c   1.000
_cell.angle_alpha   90.00
_cell.angle_beta   90.00
_cell.angle_gamma   90.00
#
_symmetry.space_group_name_H-M   'P 1'
#
loop_
_entity.id
_entity.type
_entity.pdbx_description
1 polymer ?
#
loop_
_entity_poly.entity_id
_entity_poly.type
_entity_poly.pdbx_seq_one_letter_code
_entity_poly.pdbx_strand_id
1 'polypeptide(L)'
;MKKKTMGIIVSIDDYASFVRQNKDILEELSNKFKEIYVVNVLRLKFGKNKSFIKNENDLPKNFICKTIEKSSEFLNFFKDKDFIAIQYLDKTPASFKIYYLIKRSKIKNIMIMNIGNFGNKQTIDLNIQYFFSAYKHYYMKGFYYFFRILTILNIFPKVDLLFESKIDTIHALNTGISRKFERLFPFFKISYFRKIEKVNSIFYDHFISESKKLNLESKNQILYIDTPLNHPDRVLREGNISETSIKNFYNNLNIFLKKLSKIFNMKVFICLHPSNTIDLSYFKDFEISKKSTIDMIPISEIIIFSLSSAILNAVMYKKKILNINSKHMGDYLSNFNKKYVNSLNLLSLNIDDEFKINKEECLKKLNDSIKDYDLFIKKRLNPDGDKLSKEKIVEKIKENFF
;
A
#
# COMPACT_ATOMS: atom_id res chain seq x y z
N MET A 1 -7.19 -5.70 -39.18
CA MET A 1 -6.97 -5.08 -37.86
C MET A 1 -6.49 -6.14 -36.89
N LYS A 2 -5.50 -5.84 -36.03
CA LYS A 2 -5.07 -6.76 -34.97
C LYS A 2 -6.18 -6.90 -33.91
N LYS A 3 -6.40 -8.13 -33.40
CA LYS A 3 -7.38 -8.38 -32.34
C LYS A 3 -6.91 -7.67 -31.06
N LYS A 4 -7.73 -6.80 -30.49
CA LYS A 4 -7.48 -6.17 -29.18
C LYS A 4 -7.56 -7.24 -28.10
N THR A 5 -6.53 -7.29 -27.25
CA THR A 5 -6.37 -8.33 -26.25
C THR A 5 -6.11 -7.70 -24.89
N MET A 6 -6.91 -8.07 -23.91
CA MET A 6 -6.72 -7.64 -22.52
C MET A 6 -5.74 -8.55 -21.80
N GLY A 7 -4.87 -7.97 -20.96
CA GLY A 7 -3.98 -8.76 -20.14
C GLY A 7 -3.42 -8.01 -18.94
N ILE A 8 -2.68 -8.77 -18.16
CA ILE A 8 -1.99 -8.31 -16.95
C ILE A 8 -0.55 -8.78 -17.06
N ILE A 9 0.41 -7.86 -16.89
CA ILE A 9 1.83 -8.20 -16.84
C ILE A 9 2.30 -8.15 -15.39
N VAL A 10 2.78 -9.29 -14.89
CA VAL A 10 3.20 -9.48 -13.50
C VAL A 10 4.62 -10.04 -13.41
N SER A 11 5.25 -9.83 -12.25
CA SER A 11 6.50 -10.49 -11.87
C SER A 11 6.31 -11.06 -10.46
N ILE A 12 5.62 -12.20 -10.38
CA ILE A 12 5.17 -12.82 -9.13
C ILE A 12 5.61 -14.27 -9.05
N ASP A 13 5.86 -14.74 -7.85
CA ASP A 13 6.20 -16.12 -7.51
C ASP A 13 5.00 -16.90 -6.93
N ASP A 14 3.98 -16.21 -6.44
CA ASP A 14 2.77 -16.79 -5.85
C ASP A 14 1.50 -16.14 -6.43
N TYR A 15 0.74 -16.93 -7.21
CA TYR A 15 -0.54 -16.48 -7.78
C TYR A 15 -1.63 -16.33 -6.71
N ALA A 16 -1.65 -17.16 -5.67
CA ALA A 16 -2.66 -17.07 -4.61
C ALA A 16 -2.59 -15.72 -3.89
N SER A 17 -1.38 -15.26 -3.58
CA SER A 17 -1.17 -13.93 -2.97
C SER A 17 -1.59 -12.80 -3.89
N PHE A 18 -1.26 -12.89 -5.19
CA PHE A 18 -1.64 -11.91 -6.20
C PHE A 18 -3.17 -11.83 -6.34
N VAL A 19 -3.85 -12.97 -6.46
CA VAL A 19 -5.31 -13.05 -6.58
C VAL A 19 -5.98 -12.46 -5.35
N ARG A 20 -5.54 -12.84 -4.15
CA ARG A 20 -6.10 -12.33 -2.90
C ARG A 20 -5.99 -10.80 -2.80
N GLN A 21 -4.86 -10.23 -3.21
CA GLN A 21 -4.64 -8.77 -3.17
C GLN A 21 -5.43 -7.99 -4.22
N ASN A 22 -5.79 -8.64 -5.34
CA ASN A 22 -6.41 -7.99 -6.50
C ASN A 22 -7.80 -8.58 -6.82
N LYS A 23 -8.40 -9.34 -5.89
CA LYS A 23 -9.62 -10.12 -6.11
C LYS A 23 -10.71 -9.32 -6.82
N ASP A 24 -11.06 -8.18 -6.27
CA ASP A 24 -12.18 -7.37 -6.76
C ASP A 24 -11.99 -6.89 -8.21
N ILE A 25 -10.78 -6.47 -8.56
CA ILE A 25 -10.49 -6.02 -9.93
C ILE A 25 -10.41 -7.20 -10.90
N LEU A 26 -9.89 -8.37 -10.47
CA LEU A 26 -9.82 -9.57 -11.29
C LEU A 26 -11.22 -10.12 -11.58
N GLU A 27 -12.11 -10.14 -10.59
CA GLU A 27 -13.51 -10.53 -10.76
C GLU A 27 -14.23 -9.60 -11.73
N GLU A 28 -14.09 -8.27 -11.59
CA GLU A 28 -14.73 -7.31 -12.49
C GLU A 28 -14.19 -7.41 -13.92
N LEU A 29 -12.88 -7.62 -14.09
CA LEU A 29 -12.29 -7.88 -15.40
C LEU A 29 -12.84 -9.18 -16.00
N SER A 30 -12.94 -10.25 -15.20
CA SER A 30 -13.48 -11.54 -15.61
C SER A 30 -14.91 -11.42 -16.16
N ASN A 31 -15.75 -10.61 -15.52
CA ASN A 31 -17.12 -10.35 -15.91
C ASN A 31 -17.26 -9.59 -17.25
N LYS A 32 -16.26 -8.79 -17.61
CA LYS A 32 -16.34 -7.85 -18.74
C LYS A 32 -15.53 -8.29 -19.97
N PHE A 33 -14.57 -9.20 -19.83
CA PHE A 33 -13.72 -9.67 -20.91
C PHE A 33 -13.80 -11.20 -21.03
N LYS A 34 -13.92 -11.71 -22.27
CA LYS A 34 -14.01 -13.16 -22.53
C LYS A 34 -12.73 -13.90 -22.21
N GLU A 35 -11.58 -13.28 -22.50
CA GLU A 35 -10.25 -13.84 -22.30
C GLU A 35 -9.32 -12.76 -21.76
N ILE A 36 -8.55 -13.09 -20.74
CA ILE A 36 -7.57 -12.21 -20.12
C ILE A 36 -6.26 -12.98 -19.97
N TYR A 37 -5.18 -12.44 -20.49
CA TYR A 37 -3.86 -13.07 -20.36
C TYR A 37 -3.15 -12.56 -19.12
N VAL A 38 -2.66 -13.47 -18.27
CA VAL A 38 -1.72 -13.14 -17.16
C VAL A 38 -0.32 -13.53 -17.62
N VAL A 39 0.45 -12.55 -17.99
CA VAL A 39 1.81 -12.73 -18.50
C VAL A 39 2.82 -12.57 -17.37
N ASN A 40 3.35 -13.69 -16.86
CA ASN A 40 4.34 -13.68 -15.80
C ASN A 40 5.75 -13.63 -16.37
N VAL A 41 6.46 -12.56 -16.03
CA VAL A 41 7.82 -12.27 -16.50
C VAL A 41 8.88 -12.46 -15.42
N LEU A 42 8.58 -13.16 -14.31
CA LEU A 42 9.49 -13.37 -13.20
C LEU A 42 10.81 -14.04 -13.66
N ARG A 43 10.69 -15.09 -14.48
CA ARG A 43 11.87 -15.82 -15.01
C ARG A 43 12.67 -15.00 -16.02
N LEU A 44 12.00 -14.17 -16.81
CA LEU A 44 12.65 -13.21 -17.71
C LEU A 44 13.45 -12.17 -16.94
N LYS A 45 12.96 -11.79 -15.74
CA LYS A 45 13.56 -10.79 -14.86
C LYS A 45 14.76 -11.32 -14.06
N PHE A 46 14.64 -12.51 -13.45
CA PHE A 46 15.58 -13.06 -12.48
C PHE A 46 16.31 -14.33 -12.94
N GLY A 47 16.00 -14.83 -14.15
CA GLY A 47 16.56 -16.07 -14.69
C GLY A 47 15.72 -17.31 -14.37
N LYS A 48 16.07 -18.43 -15.04
CA LYS A 48 15.28 -19.66 -15.00
C LYS A 48 15.25 -20.37 -13.64
N ASN A 49 16.27 -20.15 -12.82
CA ASN A 49 16.41 -20.83 -11.52
C ASN A 49 15.46 -20.29 -10.44
N LYS A 50 14.72 -19.21 -10.73
CA LYS A 50 13.72 -18.73 -9.81
C LYS A 50 12.53 -19.67 -9.85
N SER A 51 12.35 -20.45 -8.79
CA SER A 51 11.13 -21.25 -8.57
C SER A 51 9.92 -20.34 -8.34
N PHE A 52 8.77 -20.72 -8.82
CA PHE A 52 7.51 -20.11 -8.42
C PHE A 52 6.47 -21.22 -8.18
N ILE A 53 5.59 -20.97 -7.23
CA ILE A 53 4.50 -21.87 -6.90
C ILE A 53 3.40 -21.64 -7.92
N LYS A 54 3.08 -22.67 -8.70
CA LYS A 54 1.97 -22.63 -9.65
C LYS A 54 0.65 -22.92 -8.92
N ASN A 55 -0.05 -21.89 -8.49
CA ASN A 55 -1.45 -22.00 -8.07
C ASN A 55 -2.32 -21.21 -9.05
N GLU A 56 -2.30 -21.62 -10.33
CA GLU A 56 -3.10 -21.01 -11.40
C GLU A 56 -4.60 -21.21 -11.16
N ASN A 57 -4.98 -22.22 -10.38
CA ASN A 57 -6.38 -22.56 -10.09
C ASN A 57 -7.13 -21.48 -9.28
N ASP A 58 -6.40 -20.54 -8.65
CA ASP A 58 -7.00 -19.44 -7.91
C ASP A 58 -7.49 -18.30 -8.81
N LEU A 59 -7.07 -18.29 -10.09
CA LEU A 59 -7.52 -17.30 -11.07
C LEU A 59 -8.92 -17.65 -11.61
N PRO A 60 -9.74 -16.65 -11.99
CA PRO A 60 -11.00 -16.90 -12.69
C PRO A 60 -10.79 -17.69 -13.97
N LYS A 61 -11.78 -18.53 -14.35
CA LYS A 61 -11.69 -19.52 -15.45
C LYS A 61 -11.30 -18.95 -16.82
N ASN A 62 -11.59 -17.68 -17.07
CA ASN A 62 -11.27 -17.01 -18.35
C ASN A 62 -9.90 -16.33 -18.36
N PHE A 63 -9.08 -16.55 -17.33
CA PHE A 63 -7.69 -16.09 -17.28
C PHE A 63 -6.75 -17.17 -17.85
N ILE A 64 -5.90 -16.75 -18.76
CA ILE A 64 -4.93 -17.61 -19.44
C ILE A 64 -3.53 -17.23 -18.98
N CYS A 65 -2.89 -18.10 -18.21
CA CYS A 65 -1.55 -17.88 -17.71
C CYS A 65 -0.48 -18.17 -18.77
N LYS A 66 0.45 -17.25 -18.94
CA LYS A 66 1.62 -17.40 -19.79
C LYS A 66 2.88 -16.97 -19.05
N THR A 67 3.77 -17.90 -18.78
CA THR A 67 5.11 -17.62 -18.26
C THR A 67 6.07 -17.37 -19.42
N ILE A 68 6.85 -16.30 -19.35
CA ILE A 68 7.84 -15.90 -20.35
C ILE A 68 9.24 -15.92 -19.72
N GLU A 69 10.16 -16.64 -20.39
CA GLU A 69 11.52 -16.81 -19.90
C GLU A 69 12.57 -16.08 -20.76
N LYS A 70 12.28 -15.87 -22.05
CA LYS A 70 13.20 -15.29 -23.02
C LYS A 70 12.63 -14.04 -23.69
N SER A 71 13.51 -13.10 -24.07
CA SER A 71 13.11 -11.88 -24.79
C SER A 71 12.47 -12.18 -26.16
N SER A 72 12.96 -13.18 -26.86
CA SER A 72 12.38 -13.61 -28.15
C SER A 72 10.96 -14.15 -27.98
N GLU A 73 10.73 -14.92 -26.93
CA GLU A 73 9.39 -15.42 -26.58
C GLU A 73 8.44 -14.27 -26.27
N PHE A 74 8.90 -13.25 -25.51
CA PHE A 74 8.13 -12.05 -25.22
C PHE A 74 7.72 -11.35 -26.52
N LEU A 75 8.69 -11.04 -27.39
CA LEU A 75 8.41 -10.34 -28.64
C LEU A 75 7.48 -11.13 -29.55
N ASN A 76 7.67 -12.42 -29.67
CA ASN A 76 6.81 -13.29 -30.48
C ASN A 76 5.38 -13.38 -29.94
N PHE A 77 5.22 -13.46 -28.60
CA PHE A 77 3.89 -13.53 -27.99
C PHE A 77 3.04 -12.28 -28.27
N PHE A 78 3.66 -11.10 -28.32
CA PHE A 78 2.96 -9.83 -28.53
C PHE A 78 2.93 -9.35 -30.00
N LYS A 79 3.65 -10.00 -30.91
CA LYS A 79 3.88 -9.53 -32.29
C LYS A 79 2.58 -9.22 -33.05
N ASP A 80 1.58 -10.11 -32.92
CA ASP A 80 0.34 -10.06 -33.73
C ASP A 80 -0.88 -9.61 -32.91
N LYS A 81 -0.66 -9.07 -31.72
CA LYS A 81 -1.70 -8.62 -30.80
C LYS A 81 -1.65 -7.09 -30.61
N ASP A 82 -2.82 -6.46 -30.55
CA ASP A 82 -2.97 -5.12 -29.98
C ASP A 82 -3.25 -5.27 -28.50
N PHE A 83 -2.16 -5.35 -27.73
CA PHE A 83 -2.22 -5.78 -26.32
C PHE A 83 -2.36 -4.58 -25.39
N ILE A 84 -3.37 -4.62 -24.53
CA ILE A 84 -3.66 -3.67 -23.49
C ILE A 84 -3.39 -4.35 -22.14
N ALA A 85 -2.45 -3.86 -21.35
CA ALA A 85 -2.02 -4.53 -20.13
C ALA A 85 -2.10 -3.65 -18.89
N ILE A 86 -2.72 -4.18 -17.84
CA ILE A 86 -2.51 -3.68 -16.47
C ILE A 86 -1.15 -4.17 -16.01
N GLN A 87 -0.33 -3.26 -15.51
CA GLN A 87 1.06 -3.50 -15.20
C GLN A 87 1.32 -3.52 -13.70
N TYR A 88 1.77 -4.66 -13.19
CA TYR A 88 2.19 -4.87 -11.80
C TYR A 88 3.71 -5.16 -11.74
N LEU A 89 4.50 -4.24 -12.30
CA LEU A 89 5.96 -4.35 -12.32
C LEU A 89 6.58 -3.27 -11.43
N ASP A 90 7.61 -3.64 -10.69
CA ASP A 90 8.44 -2.69 -9.95
C ASP A 90 9.37 -1.90 -10.90
N LYS A 91 9.86 -0.76 -10.42
CA LYS A 91 10.80 0.10 -11.14
C LYS A 91 12.22 -0.13 -10.62
N THR A 92 12.70 -1.37 -10.71
CA THR A 92 14.06 -1.76 -10.34
C THR A 92 14.91 -1.98 -11.59
N PRO A 93 16.25 -1.98 -11.48
CA PRO A 93 17.15 -2.29 -12.59
C PRO A 93 16.83 -3.62 -13.28
N ALA A 94 16.46 -4.63 -12.51
CA ALA A 94 16.06 -5.94 -13.03
C ALA A 94 14.86 -5.88 -13.98
N SER A 95 14.00 -4.87 -13.85
CA SER A 95 12.84 -4.67 -14.70
C SER A 95 13.13 -3.87 -15.98
N PHE A 96 14.31 -3.27 -16.17
CA PHE A 96 14.63 -2.41 -17.32
C PHE A 96 14.44 -3.14 -18.65
N LYS A 97 14.94 -4.36 -18.75
CA LYS A 97 14.78 -5.19 -19.94
C LYS A 97 13.31 -5.40 -20.30
N ILE A 98 12.46 -5.59 -19.29
CA ILE A 98 11.02 -5.81 -19.50
C ILE A 98 10.35 -4.54 -20.00
N TYR A 99 10.63 -3.39 -19.40
CA TYR A 99 10.10 -2.10 -19.86
C TYR A 99 10.51 -1.76 -21.31
N TYR A 100 11.76 -2.06 -21.68
CA TYR A 100 12.21 -1.93 -23.06
C TYR A 100 11.42 -2.84 -24.01
N LEU A 101 11.19 -4.10 -23.62
CA LEU A 101 10.41 -5.06 -24.42
C LEU A 101 8.94 -4.63 -24.55
N ILE A 102 8.33 -4.12 -23.47
CA ILE A 102 6.97 -3.57 -23.50
C ILE A 102 6.89 -2.43 -24.53
N LYS A 103 7.86 -1.51 -24.51
CA LYS A 103 7.93 -0.42 -25.48
C LYS A 103 8.05 -0.93 -26.91
N ARG A 104 8.97 -1.87 -27.15
CA ARG A 104 9.21 -2.45 -28.47
C ARG A 104 8.00 -3.21 -28.99
N SER A 105 7.25 -3.85 -28.13
CA SER A 105 6.01 -4.57 -28.49
C SER A 105 4.78 -3.67 -28.65
N LYS A 106 4.93 -2.35 -28.45
CA LYS A 106 3.84 -1.35 -28.52
C LYS A 106 2.64 -1.66 -27.63
N ILE A 107 2.87 -2.32 -26.49
CA ILE A 107 1.84 -2.65 -25.51
C ILE A 107 1.29 -1.35 -24.92
N LYS A 108 -0.03 -1.23 -24.85
CA LYS A 108 -0.70 -0.14 -24.11
C LYS A 108 -0.65 -0.41 -22.63
N ASN A 109 -0.08 0.52 -21.89
CA ASN A 109 0.18 0.35 -20.45
C ASN A 109 -0.87 1.01 -19.60
N ILE A 110 -1.45 0.26 -18.68
CA ILE A 110 -2.34 0.73 -17.64
C ILE A 110 -1.68 0.51 -16.29
N MET A 111 -1.78 1.50 -15.41
CA MET A 111 -1.27 1.42 -14.04
C MET A 111 -2.38 1.77 -13.07
N ILE A 112 -2.51 0.95 -12.01
CA ILE A 112 -3.50 1.15 -10.95
C ILE A 112 -2.75 1.51 -9.66
N MET A 113 -3.05 2.68 -9.08
CA MET A 113 -2.49 3.19 -7.83
C MET A 113 -3.61 3.64 -6.89
N ASN A 114 -4.51 2.71 -6.58
CA ASN A 114 -5.69 2.99 -5.76
C ASN A 114 -5.50 2.68 -4.26
N ILE A 115 -4.25 2.49 -3.81
CA ILE A 115 -3.92 2.37 -2.39
C ILE A 115 -3.78 3.78 -1.82
N GLY A 116 -4.65 4.17 -0.90
CA GLY A 116 -4.66 5.47 -0.23
C GLY A 116 -3.43 5.69 0.67
N ASN A 117 -2.24 5.86 0.08
CA ASN A 117 -1.02 6.11 0.84
C ASN A 117 -0.92 7.55 1.37
N PHE A 118 -0.37 7.70 2.57
CA PHE A 118 -0.05 9.02 3.15
C PHE A 118 1.05 9.70 2.33
N GLY A 119 0.82 10.94 1.92
CA GLY A 119 1.76 11.71 1.11
C GLY A 119 3.11 11.91 1.80
N ASN A 120 4.18 11.73 1.05
CA ASN A 120 5.54 12.01 1.50
C ASN A 120 5.86 13.51 1.44
N LYS A 121 5.54 14.29 2.48
CA LYS A 121 6.32 15.49 2.78
C LYS A 121 7.50 15.04 3.63
N GLN A 122 8.62 14.70 3.02
CA GLN A 122 9.88 14.53 3.75
C GLN A 122 10.43 15.92 4.09
N THR A 123 10.39 16.29 5.34
CA THR A 123 11.39 17.20 5.93
C THR A 123 12.66 16.37 6.08
N ILE A 124 13.72 16.81 5.44
CA ILE A 124 15.04 16.15 5.51
C ILE A 124 15.71 16.70 6.75
N ASP A 125 15.69 15.97 7.86
CA ASP A 125 16.62 16.18 8.96
C ASP A 125 17.95 15.53 8.57
N LEU A 126 18.98 16.36 8.43
CA LEU A 126 20.34 15.97 8.06
C LEU A 126 21.07 15.42 9.30
N ASN A 127 21.01 14.12 9.52
CA ASN A 127 21.82 13.43 10.52
C ASN A 127 22.78 12.43 9.83
N ILE A 128 24.04 12.39 10.26
CA ILE A 128 25.15 11.67 9.59
C ILE A 128 24.91 10.15 9.48
N GLN A 129 24.19 9.54 10.41
CA GLN A 129 23.72 8.13 10.29
C GLN A 129 22.75 7.93 9.12
N TYR A 130 22.09 8.99 8.68
CA TYR A 130 21.24 9.02 7.50
C TYR A 130 22.04 8.87 6.20
N PHE A 131 23.35 9.15 6.21
CA PHE A 131 24.16 9.13 4.97
C PHE A 131 24.39 7.71 4.44
N PHE A 132 24.53 6.70 5.29
CA PHE A 132 24.73 5.32 4.88
C PHE A 132 23.40 4.59 4.52
N SER A 133 22.33 4.85 5.25
CA SER A 133 20.99 4.41 4.83
C SER A 133 20.49 5.20 3.63
N ALA A 134 20.87 6.47 3.53
CA ALA A 134 20.64 7.35 2.41
C ALA A 134 21.31 6.85 1.13
N TYR A 135 22.50 6.22 1.15
CA TYR A 135 23.16 5.72 -0.06
C TYR A 135 22.28 4.69 -0.80
N LYS A 136 21.71 3.72 -0.08
CA LYS A 136 20.77 2.76 -0.66
C LYS A 136 19.46 3.41 -1.13
N HIS A 137 19.00 4.40 -0.40
CA HIS A 137 17.82 5.19 -0.73
C HIS A 137 18.08 6.17 -1.88
N TYR A 138 19.27 6.79 -1.96
CA TYR A 138 19.70 7.63 -3.10
C TYR A 138 19.96 6.78 -4.33
N TYR A 139 20.49 5.58 -4.20
CA TYR A 139 20.63 4.62 -5.29
C TYR A 139 19.27 4.28 -5.90
N MET A 140 18.27 3.93 -5.07
CA MET A 140 16.90 3.66 -5.53
C MET A 140 16.21 4.91 -6.10
N LYS A 141 16.45 6.10 -5.52
CA LYS A 141 15.97 7.37 -6.09
C LYS A 141 16.68 7.69 -7.41
N GLY A 142 17.98 7.50 -7.50
CA GLY A 142 18.76 7.68 -8.73
C GLY A 142 18.25 6.79 -9.86
N PHE A 143 17.93 5.52 -9.57
CA PHE A 143 17.29 4.63 -10.52
C PHE A 143 15.91 5.11 -10.96
N TYR A 144 15.13 5.67 -10.07
CA TYR A 144 13.83 6.23 -10.40
C TYR A 144 13.94 7.41 -11.36
N TYR A 145 14.94 8.30 -11.17
CA TYR A 145 15.22 9.40 -12.08
C TYR A 145 15.75 8.89 -13.42
N PHE A 146 16.66 7.93 -13.39
CA PHE A 146 17.18 7.31 -14.62
C PHE A 146 16.05 6.66 -15.43
N PHE A 147 15.16 5.92 -14.76
CA PHE A 147 13.97 5.36 -15.38
C PHE A 147 13.09 6.44 -16.03
N ARG A 148 12.93 7.58 -15.37
CA ARG A 148 12.19 8.73 -15.90
C ARG A 148 12.87 9.33 -17.12
N ILE A 149 14.19 9.50 -17.10
CA ILE A 149 14.96 9.95 -18.26
C ILE A 149 14.76 9.00 -19.44
N LEU A 150 14.86 7.70 -19.25
CA LEU A 150 14.63 6.72 -20.31
C LEU A 150 13.19 6.78 -20.87
N THR A 151 12.22 7.13 -20.05
CA THR A 151 10.83 7.33 -20.51
C THR A 151 10.69 8.64 -21.28
N ILE A 152 11.38 9.72 -20.88
CA ILE A 152 11.44 11.00 -21.60
C ILE A 152 12.07 10.81 -22.97
N LEU A 153 13.21 10.11 -23.03
CA LEU A 153 13.90 9.76 -24.28
C LEU A 153 13.13 8.74 -25.12
N ASN A 154 11.91 8.36 -24.69
CA ASN A 154 11.05 7.42 -25.37
C ASN A 154 11.66 6.00 -25.55
N ILE A 155 12.67 5.66 -24.74
CA ILE A 155 13.28 4.32 -24.67
C ILE A 155 12.35 3.38 -23.89
N PHE A 156 11.72 3.89 -22.83
CA PHE A 156 10.71 3.18 -22.06
C PHE A 156 9.30 3.67 -22.39
N PRO A 157 8.26 2.82 -22.19
CA PRO A 157 6.89 3.20 -22.47
C PRO A 157 6.39 4.23 -21.46
N LYS A 158 5.61 5.20 -21.92
CA LYS A 158 4.74 5.99 -21.03
C LYS A 158 3.59 5.12 -20.55
N VAL A 159 3.03 5.48 -19.40
CA VAL A 159 1.77 4.89 -18.95
C VAL A 159 0.63 5.56 -19.73
N ASP A 160 -0.13 4.79 -20.49
CA ASP A 160 -1.22 5.32 -21.32
C ASP A 160 -2.41 5.79 -20.46
N LEU A 161 -2.72 5.01 -19.39
CA LEU A 161 -3.78 5.32 -18.45
C LEU A 161 -3.37 4.98 -17.02
N LEU A 162 -3.41 5.98 -16.13
CA LEU A 162 -3.20 5.83 -14.69
C LEU A 162 -4.51 5.98 -13.96
N PHE A 163 -4.82 5.01 -13.10
CA PHE A 163 -5.87 5.12 -12.09
C PHE A 163 -5.27 5.46 -10.73
N GLU A 164 -5.77 6.52 -10.10
CA GLU A 164 -5.20 7.04 -8.87
C GLU A 164 -6.27 7.49 -7.86
N SER A 165 -6.10 7.07 -6.60
CA SER A 165 -7.05 7.39 -5.52
C SER A 165 -6.78 8.72 -4.80
N LYS A 166 -5.72 9.48 -5.15
CA LYS A 166 -5.35 10.70 -4.44
C LYS A 166 -5.56 11.95 -5.29
N ILE A 167 -6.12 13.00 -4.70
CA ILE A 167 -6.22 14.31 -5.35
C ILE A 167 -4.81 14.95 -5.49
N ASP A 168 -3.93 14.73 -4.51
CA ASP A 168 -2.63 15.42 -4.39
C ASP A 168 -1.44 14.67 -5.00
N THR A 169 -1.61 13.49 -5.57
CA THR A 169 -0.50 12.59 -5.96
C THR A 169 0.06 12.85 -7.33
N ILE A 170 -0.63 13.62 -8.19
CA ILE A 170 0.03 14.20 -9.39
C ILE A 170 1.33 14.90 -8.97
N HIS A 171 1.36 15.38 -7.74
CA HIS A 171 2.56 15.92 -7.12
C HIS A 171 3.46 14.87 -6.45
N ALA A 172 2.97 13.71 -5.99
CA ALA A 172 3.80 12.74 -5.26
C ALA A 172 4.68 11.86 -6.16
N LEU A 173 4.25 11.57 -7.37
CA LEU A 173 5.11 10.95 -8.40
C LEU A 173 6.11 11.96 -8.99
N ASN A 174 5.84 13.26 -8.80
CA ASN A 174 6.70 14.38 -9.17
C ASN A 174 7.43 14.98 -7.97
N THR A 175 7.47 14.34 -6.79
CA THR A 175 7.91 14.98 -5.54
C THR A 175 9.38 14.86 -5.24
N GLY A 176 9.82 15.77 -4.46
CA GLY A 176 11.15 15.92 -3.91
C GLY A 176 12.00 16.85 -4.74
N ILE A 177 13.09 16.35 -5.29
CA ILE A 177 14.03 17.08 -6.15
C ILE A 177 13.34 17.64 -7.40
N SER A 178 12.26 17.00 -7.88
CA SER A 178 11.61 17.38 -9.13
C SER A 178 11.00 18.79 -9.11
N ARG A 179 10.41 19.27 -8.01
CA ARG A 179 9.85 20.63 -7.97
C ARG A 179 10.91 21.73 -8.12
N LYS A 180 12.08 21.55 -7.49
CA LYS A 180 13.22 22.49 -7.69
C LYS A 180 13.79 22.35 -9.09
N PHE A 181 13.93 21.11 -9.58
CA PHE A 181 14.45 20.80 -10.91
C PHE A 181 13.48 21.24 -12.02
N GLU A 182 12.18 21.04 -11.87
CA GLU A 182 11.15 21.49 -12.82
C GLU A 182 10.96 23.00 -12.84
N ARG A 183 11.24 23.70 -11.71
CA ARG A 183 11.32 25.18 -11.70
C ARG A 183 12.54 25.72 -12.44
N LEU A 184 13.67 25.02 -12.32
CA LEU A 184 14.91 25.39 -13.01
C LEU A 184 14.89 25.01 -14.50
N PHE A 185 14.19 23.95 -14.85
CA PHE A 185 14.13 23.39 -16.21
C PHE A 185 12.69 23.06 -16.60
N PRO A 186 11.86 24.05 -16.98
CA PRO A 186 10.44 23.86 -17.31
C PRO A 186 10.16 22.85 -18.43
N PHE A 187 11.13 22.69 -19.36
CA PHE A 187 11.02 21.74 -20.48
C PHE A 187 11.07 20.25 -20.03
N PHE A 188 11.52 19.95 -18.80
CA PHE A 188 11.43 18.61 -18.23
C PHE A 188 10.08 18.26 -17.58
N LYS A 189 9.09 19.14 -17.72
CA LYS A 189 7.71 18.93 -17.27
C LYS A 189 6.95 17.91 -18.14
N ILE A 190 7.60 16.82 -18.49
CA ILE A 190 7.00 15.78 -19.33
C ILE A 190 6.17 14.86 -18.44
N SER A 191 4.88 14.78 -18.72
CA SER A 191 4.01 13.84 -18.04
C SER A 191 4.47 12.40 -18.33
N TYR A 192 4.78 11.65 -17.27
CA TYR A 192 5.06 10.23 -17.33
C TYR A 192 3.82 9.42 -17.75
N PHE A 193 2.65 10.02 -17.57
CA PHE A 193 1.34 9.49 -17.86
C PHE A 193 0.70 10.27 -19.01
N ARG A 194 -0.01 9.57 -19.91
CA ARG A 194 -0.78 10.22 -20.96
C ARG A 194 -2.13 10.70 -20.45
N LYS A 195 -2.80 9.86 -19.66
CA LYS A 195 -4.10 10.15 -19.06
C LYS A 195 -4.13 9.68 -17.61
N ILE A 196 -4.80 10.44 -16.74
CA ILE A 196 -5.01 10.11 -15.33
C ILE A 196 -6.51 10.12 -15.06
N GLU A 197 -7.00 9.03 -14.51
CA GLU A 197 -8.38 8.89 -14.03
C GLU A 197 -8.40 8.79 -12.51
N LYS A 198 -9.28 9.53 -11.89
CA LYS A 198 -9.49 9.45 -10.43
C LYS A 198 -10.40 8.27 -10.11
N VAL A 199 -10.01 7.51 -9.09
CA VAL A 199 -10.78 6.38 -8.55
C VAL A 199 -10.68 6.40 -7.04
N ASN A 200 -11.58 5.70 -6.37
CA ASN A 200 -11.53 5.57 -4.93
C ASN A 200 -10.39 4.65 -4.49
N SER A 201 -10.02 4.74 -3.22
CA SER A 201 -9.09 3.79 -2.62
C SER A 201 -9.76 2.42 -2.49
N ILE A 202 -8.97 1.34 -2.65
CA ILE A 202 -9.43 -0.02 -2.38
C ILE A 202 -9.98 -0.18 -0.97
N PHE A 203 -9.46 0.55 0.01
CA PHE A 203 -10.00 0.56 1.37
C PHE A 203 -11.40 1.16 1.44
N TYR A 204 -11.69 2.19 0.64
CA TYR A 204 -13.01 2.79 0.57
C TYR A 204 -14.01 1.85 -0.12
N ASP A 205 -13.61 1.21 -1.20
CA ASP A 205 -14.44 0.21 -1.88
C ASP A 205 -14.84 -0.93 -0.93
N HIS A 206 -13.87 -1.43 -0.18
CA HIS A 206 -14.11 -2.46 0.83
C HIS A 206 -15.09 -1.98 1.91
N PHE A 207 -14.87 -0.77 2.43
CA PHE A 207 -15.77 -0.17 3.42
C PHE A 207 -17.21 -0.06 2.91
N ILE A 208 -17.43 0.46 1.69
CA ILE A 208 -18.76 0.57 1.10
C ILE A 208 -19.42 -0.80 0.92
N SER A 209 -18.66 -1.80 0.50
CA SER A 209 -19.17 -3.16 0.30
C SER A 209 -19.55 -3.85 1.61
N GLU A 210 -18.78 -3.65 2.66
CA GLU A 210 -19.00 -4.31 3.95
C GLU A 210 -19.95 -3.52 4.87
N SER A 211 -19.91 -2.19 4.87
CA SER A 211 -20.76 -1.38 5.74
C SER A 211 -22.26 -1.59 5.48
N LYS A 212 -22.63 -1.94 4.23
CA LYS A 212 -24.00 -2.30 3.87
C LYS A 212 -24.48 -3.62 4.48
N LYS A 213 -23.56 -4.50 4.88
CA LYS A 213 -23.87 -5.83 5.43
C LYS A 213 -23.92 -5.85 6.95
N LEU A 214 -23.40 -4.84 7.60
CA LEU A 214 -23.07 -4.90 9.02
C LEU A 214 -23.93 -3.94 9.83
N ASN A 215 -24.96 -4.48 10.51
CA ASN A 215 -25.52 -3.86 11.73
C ASN A 215 -24.51 -4.03 12.86
N LEU A 216 -23.48 -3.17 12.93
CA LEU A 216 -22.40 -3.32 13.90
C LEU A 216 -22.66 -2.43 15.12
N GLU A 217 -23.08 -3.03 16.21
CA GLU A 217 -22.94 -2.42 17.52
C GLU A 217 -21.47 -2.39 17.93
N SER A 218 -20.97 -1.20 18.25
CA SER A 218 -19.62 -1.06 18.81
C SER A 218 -19.61 -1.67 20.21
N LYS A 219 -18.70 -2.62 20.41
CA LYS A 219 -18.46 -3.22 21.72
C LYS A 219 -17.54 -2.31 22.52
N ASN A 220 -17.73 -2.28 23.83
CA ASN A 220 -16.88 -1.57 24.77
C ASN A 220 -15.52 -2.27 24.91
N GLN A 221 -14.69 -2.19 23.86
CA GLN A 221 -13.39 -2.86 23.77
C GLN A 221 -12.34 -1.99 23.06
N ILE A 222 -11.09 -2.24 23.40
CA ILE A 222 -9.89 -1.67 22.78
C ILE A 222 -9.30 -2.70 21.84
N LEU A 223 -8.95 -2.30 20.63
CA LEU A 223 -8.20 -3.11 19.67
C LEU A 223 -6.78 -2.57 19.52
N TYR A 224 -5.77 -3.37 19.81
CA TYR A 224 -4.39 -3.08 19.40
C TYR A 224 -4.06 -3.80 18.09
N ILE A 225 -3.61 -3.03 17.10
CA ILE A 225 -3.15 -3.55 15.81
C ILE A 225 -1.63 -3.64 15.87
N ASP A 226 -1.13 -4.86 15.91
CA ASP A 226 0.29 -5.12 16.03
C ASP A 226 1.07 -4.74 14.76
N THR A 227 2.28 -4.27 14.97
CA THR A 227 3.24 -3.95 13.91
C THR A 227 4.55 -4.65 14.19
N PRO A 228 4.90 -5.68 13.41
CA PRO A 228 6.12 -6.44 13.64
C PRO A 228 7.35 -5.57 13.43
N LEU A 229 8.13 -5.40 14.50
CA LEU A 229 9.32 -4.55 14.48
C LEU A 229 10.41 -5.05 13.52
N ASN A 230 10.50 -6.35 13.30
CA ASN A 230 11.43 -7.00 12.36
C ASN A 230 10.77 -7.41 11.04
N HIS A 231 9.77 -6.67 10.56
CA HIS A 231 9.21 -6.93 9.24
C HIS A 231 10.28 -6.82 8.14
N PRO A 232 10.33 -7.75 7.16
CA PRO A 232 11.35 -7.76 6.11
C PRO A 232 11.54 -6.43 5.38
N ASP A 233 10.46 -5.74 5.04
CA ASP A 233 10.51 -4.43 4.36
C ASP A 233 11.20 -3.35 5.21
N ARG A 234 11.06 -3.45 6.52
CA ARG A 234 11.70 -2.55 7.46
C ARG A 234 13.19 -2.88 7.61
N VAL A 235 13.48 -4.16 7.80
CA VAL A 235 14.87 -4.65 7.90
C VAL A 235 15.70 -4.26 6.68
N LEU A 236 15.10 -4.30 5.48
CA LEU A 236 15.74 -3.84 4.25
C LEU A 236 16.08 -2.34 4.25
N ARG A 237 15.38 -1.53 5.03
CA ARG A 237 15.52 -0.05 5.05
C ARG A 237 16.39 0.47 6.17
N GLU A 238 16.31 -0.14 7.33
CA GLU A 238 16.97 0.31 8.57
C GLU A 238 17.93 -0.70 9.20
N GLY A 239 17.86 -1.96 8.76
CA GLY A 239 18.49 -3.07 9.44
C GLY A 239 17.62 -3.68 10.55
N ASN A 240 18.16 -4.68 11.23
CA ASN A 240 17.48 -5.36 12.33
C ASN A 240 17.40 -4.47 13.57
N ILE A 241 16.25 -4.50 14.25
CA ILE A 241 16.16 -4.02 15.63
C ILE A 241 16.78 -5.10 16.53
N SER A 242 17.51 -4.66 17.55
CA SER A 242 18.08 -5.59 18.53
C SER A 242 16.97 -6.32 19.32
N GLU A 243 17.23 -7.57 19.70
CA GLU A 243 16.30 -8.34 20.53
C GLU A 243 15.96 -7.62 21.85
N THR A 244 16.94 -6.94 22.43
CA THR A 244 16.72 -6.12 23.63
C THR A 244 15.72 -4.99 23.38
N SER A 245 15.81 -4.30 22.24
CA SER A 245 14.85 -3.25 21.89
C SER A 245 13.46 -3.83 21.64
N ILE A 246 13.35 -4.98 20.98
CA ILE A 246 12.07 -5.66 20.78
C ILE A 246 11.45 -6.03 22.13
N LYS A 247 12.22 -6.65 23.02
CA LYS A 247 11.75 -7.02 24.36
C LYS A 247 11.29 -5.79 25.15
N ASN A 248 12.05 -4.70 25.13
CA ASN A 248 11.69 -3.47 25.84
C ASN A 248 10.41 -2.87 25.26
N PHE A 249 10.27 -2.82 23.94
CA PHE A 249 9.05 -2.32 23.29
C PHE A 249 7.81 -3.10 23.77
N TYR A 250 7.83 -4.44 23.71
CA TYR A 250 6.66 -5.23 24.10
C TYR A 250 6.39 -5.21 25.61
N ASN A 251 7.42 -5.10 26.44
CA ASN A 251 7.23 -4.91 27.87
C ASN A 251 6.52 -3.58 28.17
N ASN A 252 6.99 -2.47 27.58
CA ASN A 252 6.39 -1.16 27.73
C ASN A 252 4.97 -1.14 27.18
N LEU A 253 4.75 -1.76 26.03
CA LEU A 253 3.43 -1.91 25.42
C LEU A 253 2.46 -2.66 26.36
N ASN A 254 2.88 -3.75 26.99
CA ASN A 254 2.05 -4.51 27.90
C ASN A 254 1.63 -3.67 29.12
N ILE A 255 2.58 -2.94 29.73
CA ILE A 255 2.30 -2.03 30.84
C ILE A 255 1.29 -0.96 30.39
N PHE A 256 1.51 -0.39 29.21
CA PHE A 256 0.64 0.63 28.62
C PHE A 256 -0.79 0.11 28.38
N LEU A 257 -0.94 -1.04 27.71
CA LEU A 257 -2.24 -1.62 27.41
C LEU A 257 -3.02 -2.01 28.68
N LYS A 258 -2.35 -2.57 29.69
CA LYS A 258 -2.96 -2.86 31.02
C LYS A 258 -3.47 -1.58 31.69
N LYS A 259 -2.70 -0.51 31.62
CA LYS A 259 -3.09 0.78 32.21
C LYS A 259 -4.30 1.37 31.48
N LEU A 260 -4.31 1.35 30.15
CA LEU A 260 -5.45 1.80 29.34
C LEU A 260 -6.71 0.97 29.61
N SER A 261 -6.60 -0.38 29.67
CA SER A 261 -7.69 -1.26 30.02
C SER A 261 -8.36 -0.86 31.33
N LYS A 262 -7.57 -0.56 32.37
CA LYS A 262 -8.08 -0.10 33.67
C LYS A 262 -8.72 1.30 33.61
N ILE A 263 -8.07 2.26 32.95
CA ILE A 263 -8.55 3.65 32.85
C ILE A 263 -9.90 3.71 32.12
N PHE A 264 -10.01 2.99 31.02
CA PHE A 264 -11.24 2.99 30.21
C PHE A 264 -12.27 1.97 30.66
N ASN A 265 -11.90 1.03 31.54
CA ASN A 265 -12.72 -0.15 31.91
C ASN A 265 -13.17 -0.94 30.67
N MET A 266 -12.19 -1.22 29.80
CA MET A 266 -12.41 -1.93 28.52
C MET A 266 -11.47 -3.12 28.39
N LYS A 267 -11.95 -4.21 27.78
CA LYS A 267 -11.13 -5.35 27.40
C LYS A 267 -10.24 -5.01 26.21
N VAL A 268 -8.99 -5.46 26.25
CA VAL A 268 -8.02 -5.27 25.14
C VAL A 268 -7.92 -6.54 24.33
N PHE A 269 -8.08 -6.40 23.01
CA PHE A 269 -7.85 -7.45 22.02
C PHE A 269 -6.63 -7.10 21.19
N ILE A 270 -5.84 -8.12 20.84
CA ILE A 270 -4.65 -7.98 19.98
C ILE A 270 -4.96 -8.57 18.62
N CYS A 271 -4.81 -7.79 17.54
CA CYS A 271 -4.73 -8.29 16.18
C CYS A 271 -3.28 -8.35 15.73
N LEU A 272 -2.75 -9.55 15.58
CA LEU A 272 -1.41 -9.78 15.08
C LEU A 272 -1.31 -9.48 13.58
N HIS A 273 -0.16 -9.00 13.16
CA HIS A 273 0.14 -8.87 11.74
C HIS A 273 0.25 -10.27 11.09
N PRO A 274 -0.26 -10.49 9.86
CA PRO A 274 -0.23 -11.83 9.22
C PRO A 274 1.17 -12.43 9.07
N SER A 275 2.20 -11.61 8.94
CA SER A 275 3.62 -12.05 8.88
C SER A 275 4.34 -11.96 10.22
N ASN A 276 3.60 -11.93 11.33
CA ASN A 276 4.21 -11.84 12.65
C ASN A 276 4.87 -13.16 13.04
N THR A 277 6.14 -13.08 13.43
CA THR A 277 6.95 -14.20 13.94
C THR A 277 7.31 -14.03 15.42
N ILE A 278 6.61 -13.11 16.11
CA ILE A 278 6.91 -12.76 17.51
C ILE A 278 6.43 -13.85 18.45
N ASP A 279 7.18 -14.05 19.53
CA ASP A 279 6.77 -14.90 20.65
C ASP A 279 5.46 -14.38 21.26
N LEU A 280 4.41 -15.19 21.19
CA LEU A 280 3.09 -14.85 21.69
C LEU A 280 3.06 -14.67 23.22
N SER A 281 4.10 -15.10 23.93
CA SER A 281 4.26 -14.88 25.37
C SER A 281 4.25 -13.40 25.76
N TYR A 282 4.62 -12.51 24.84
CA TYR A 282 4.51 -11.06 25.04
C TYR A 282 3.05 -10.60 25.26
N PHE A 283 2.08 -11.33 24.73
CA PHE A 283 0.65 -10.96 24.83
C PHE A 283 -0.17 -11.88 25.74
N LYS A 284 0.49 -12.68 26.61
CA LYS A 284 -0.16 -13.65 27.48
C LYS A 284 -1.30 -13.10 28.35
N ASP A 285 -1.28 -11.80 28.66
CA ASP A 285 -2.27 -11.13 29.51
C ASP A 285 -3.46 -10.58 28.70
N PHE A 286 -3.47 -10.74 27.38
CA PHE A 286 -4.48 -10.21 26.48
C PHE A 286 -5.08 -11.30 25.59
N GLU A 287 -6.26 -11.04 25.07
CA GLU A 287 -6.89 -11.94 24.12
C GLU A 287 -6.41 -11.63 22.70
N ILE A 288 -5.81 -12.66 22.06
CA ILE A 288 -5.42 -12.57 20.65
C ILE A 288 -6.66 -12.88 19.81
N SER A 289 -7.04 -11.95 18.94
CA SER A 289 -8.19 -12.11 18.07
C SER A 289 -7.95 -13.18 17.01
N LYS A 290 -8.92 -14.08 16.86
CA LYS A 290 -9.00 -15.04 15.74
C LYS A 290 -9.59 -14.39 14.46
N LYS A 291 -10.26 -13.24 14.61
CA LYS A 291 -10.82 -12.48 13.49
C LYS A 291 -9.75 -11.59 12.88
N SER A 292 -9.93 -11.24 11.59
CA SER A 292 -9.04 -10.32 10.91
C SER A 292 -9.11 -8.91 11.53
N THR A 293 -8.08 -8.10 11.32
CA THR A 293 -8.06 -6.70 11.76
C THR A 293 -9.24 -5.92 11.17
N ILE A 294 -9.62 -6.21 9.92
CA ILE A 294 -10.72 -5.54 9.24
C ILE A 294 -12.06 -5.85 9.91
N ASP A 295 -12.27 -7.08 10.37
CA ASP A 295 -13.49 -7.49 11.07
C ASP A 295 -13.57 -6.97 12.51
N MET A 296 -12.41 -6.73 13.15
CA MET A 296 -12.33 -6.25 14.53
C MET A 296 -12.48 -4.75 14.65
N ILE A 297 -12.02 -3.97 13.67
CA ILE A 297 -12.09 -2.50 13.70
C ILE A 297 -13.53 -2.00 13.88
N PRO A 298 -14.52 -2.44 13.09
CA PRO A 298 -15.89 -1.92 13.18
C PRO A 298 -16.53 -2.12 14.55
N ILE A 299 -16.22 -3.23 15.22
CA ILE A 299 -16.82 -3.59 16.51
C ILE A 299 -16.05 -3.05 17.72
N SER A 300 -14.88 -2.42 17.54
CA SER A 300 -14.07 -1.86 18.62
C SER A 300 -14.33 -0.38 18.79
N GLU A 301 -14.25 0.14 20.00
CA GLU A 301 -14.46 1.56 20.31
C GLU A 301 -13.19 2.37 20.14
N ILE A 302 -12.09 1.87 20.68
CA ILE A 302 -10.76 2.51 20.58
C ILE A 302 -9.82 1.60 19.80
N ILE A 303 -9.15 2.18 18.81
CA ILE A 303 -8.13 1.49 18.00
C ILE A 303 -6.76 2.04 18.38
N ILE A 304 -5.85 1.16 18.79
CA ILE A 304 -4.46 1.50 19.10
C ILE A 304 -3.56 0.93 18.02
N PHE A 305 -2.63 1.73 17.53
CA PHE A 305 -1.66 1.29 16.53
C PHE A 305 -0.34 2.06 16.66
N SER A 306 0.73 1.48 16.16
CA SER A 306 1.99 2.19 15.92
C SER A 306 2.14 2.51 14.42
N LEU A 307 2.11 1.51 13.55
CA LEU A 307 2.16 1.68 12.10
C LEU A 307 1.37 0.57 11.40
N SER A 308 0.25 0.92 10.78
CA SER A 308 -0.55 -0.03 10.01
C SER A 308 -1.41 0.68 8.98
N SER A 309 -1.47 0.17 7.75
CA SER A 309 -2.42 0.67 6.74
C SER A 309 -3.88 0.36 7.10
N ALA A 310 -4.14 -0.63 7.94
CA ALA A 310 -5.47 -0.98 8.41
C ALA A 310 -6.16 0.18 9.16
N ILE A 311 -5.37 1.17 9.66
CA ILE A 311 -5.92 2.37 10.30
C ILE A 311 -6.84 3.17 9.36
N LEU A 312 -6.69 3.05 8.04
CA LEU A 312 -7.59 3.69 7.08
C LEU A 312 -9.03 3.17 7.21
N ASN A 313 -9.21 1.90 7.57
CA ASN A 313 -10.54 1.37 7.88
C ASN A 313 -11.09 1.99 9.18
N ALA A 314 -10.25 2.17 10.21
CA ALA A 314 -10.69 2.82 11.44
C ALA A 314 -11.13 4.28 11.21
N VAL A 315 -10.46 5.00 10.32
CA VAL A 315 -10.86 6.34 9.89
C VAL A 315 -12.23 6.32 9.21
N MET A 316 -12.49 5.38 8.31
CA MET A 316 -13.78 5.25 7.61
C MET A 316 -14.93 4.90 8.54
N TYR A 317 -14.67 4.05 9.54
CA TYR A 317 -15.65 3.74 10.61
C TYR A 317 -15.71 4.80 11.72
N LYS A 318 -15.00 5.92 11.57
CA LYS A 318 -14.97 7.05 12.53
C LYS A 318 -14.63 6.60 13.96
N LYS A 319 -13.68 5.66 14.08
CA LYS A 319 -13.27 5.14 15.38
C LYS A 319 -12.34 6.09 16.11
N LYS A 320 -12.34 6.02 17.44
CA LYS A 320 -11.36 6.69 18.28
C LYS A 320 -9.99 6.05 18.06
N ILE A 321 -9.04 6.81 17.55
CA ILE A 321 -7.73 6.28 17.14
C ILE A 321 -6.65 6.86 18.04
N LEU A 322 -5.94 5.99 18.74
CA LEU A 322 -4.79 6.32 19.57
C LEU A 322 -3.53 5.77 18.90
N ASN A 323 -2.61 6.67 18.62
CA ASN A 323 -1.30 6.30 18.12
C ASN A 323 -0.32 6.09 19.28
N ILE A 324 0.56 5.10 19.15
CA ILE A 324 1.67 4.89 20.09
C ILE A 324 3.01 5.03 19.39
N ASN A 325 3.98 5.58 20.12
CA ASN A 325 5.37 5.70 19.70
C ASN A 325 6.31 5.15 20.79
N SER A 326 7.53 4.76 20.39
CA SER A 326 8.59 4.30 21.29
C SER A 326 9.96 4.52 20.64
N LYS A 327 10.97 4.85 21.46
CA LYS A 327 12.38 4.89 21.01
C LYS A 327 12.89 3.54 20.52
N HIS A 328 12.24 2.45 20.93
CA HIS A 328 12.60 1.09 20.54
C HIS A 328 12.07 0.68 19.15
N MET A 329 11.25 1.51 18.50
CA MET A 329 10.71 1.23 17.17
C MET A 329 11.69 1.48 16.01
N GLY A 330 12.76 2.26 16.26
CA GLY A 330 13.67 2.75 15.22
C GLY A 330 13.14 3.98 14.47
N ASP A 331 14.06 4.68 13.80
CA ASP A 331 13.78 5.99 13.19
C ASP A 331 12.81 5.91 12.01
N TYR A 332 12.91 4.85 11.21
CA TYR A 332 12.03 4.70 10.04
C TYR A 332 10.56 4.58 10.45
N LEU A 333 10.26 3.67 11.39
CA LEU A 333 8.89 3.49 11.87
C LEU A 333 8.39 4.74 12.58
N SER A 334 9.22 5.36 13.44
CA SER A 334 8.87 6.59 14.15
C SER A 334 8.57 7.74 13.20
N ASN A 335 9.39 7.94 12.17
CA ASN A 335 9.16 8.99 11.17
C ASN A 335 7.93 8.72 10.29
N PHE A 336 7.67 7.45 9.98
CA PHE A 336 6.48 7.09 9.23
C PHE A 336 5.21 7.27 10.07
N ASN A 337 5.30 6.94 11.35
CA ASN A 337 4.25 7.11 12.35
C ASN A 337 3.83 8.58 12.49
N LYS A 338 4.79 9.51 12.62
CA LYS A 338 4.54 10.95 12.65
C LYS A 338 3.69 11.45 11.47
N LYS A 339 3.79 10.83 10.30
CA LYS A 339 2.98 11.21 9.12
C LYS A 339 1.50 10.87 9.30
N TYR A 340 1.20 9.71 9.88
CA TYR A 340 -0.18 9.35 10.22
C TYR A 340 -0.75 10.32 11.25
N VAL A 341 0.00 10.55 12.32
CA VAL A 341 -0.38 11.48 13.40
C VAL A 341 -0.70 12.86 12.84
N ASN A 342 0.21 13.43 12.05
CA ASN A 342 0.02 14.78 11.49
C ASN A 342 -1.08 14.86 10.42
N SER A 343 -1.28 13.79 9.64
CA SER A 343 -2.28 13.80 8.56
C SER A 343 -3.71 13.65 9.07
N LEU A 344 -3.89 13.02 10.21
CA LEU A 344 -5.18 12.69 10.83
C LEU A 344 -5.38 13.43 12.17
N ASN A 345 -4.45 14.30 12.56
CA ASN A 345 -4.48 15.02 13.83
C ASN A 345 -4.71 14.09 15.05
N LEU A 346 -3.97 12.97 15.09
CA LEU A 346 -4.17 11.92 16.08
C LEU A 346 -3.49 12.25 17.40
N LEU A 347 -4.09 11.81 18.51
CA LEU A 347 -3.37 11.70 19.78
C LEU A 347 -2.29 10.62 19.65
N SER A 348 -1.04 11.00 19.97
CA SER A 348 0.10 10.07 19.99
C SER A 348 0.73 10.08 21.37
N LEU A 349 0.94 8.90 21.95
CA LEU A 349 1.54 8.72 23.26
C LEU A 349 2.84 7.93 23.13
N ASN A 350 3.87 8.35 23.87
CA ASN A 350 5.12 7.60 24.00
C ASN A 350 4.96 6.55 25.11
N ILE A 351 5.10 5.26 24.76
CA ILE A 351 4.93 4.16 25.73
C ILE A 351 6.15 3.94 26.62
N ASP A 352 7.27 4.62 26.33
CA ASP A 352 8.50 4.51 27.13
C ASP A 352 8.49 5.43 28.35
N ASP A 353 7.61 6.44 28.35
CA ASP A 353 7.54 7.45 29.40
C ASP A 353 6.53 7.03 30.49
N GLU A 354 6.78 7.46 31.73
CA GLU A 354 5.74 7.43 32.76
C GLU A 354 4.63 8.42 32.38
N PHE A 355 3.52 7.91 31.86
CA PHE A 355 2.43 8.80 31.48
C PHE A 355 1.29 8.76 32.52
N LYS A 356 0.82 9.93 32.86
CA LYS A 356 -0.44 10.14 33.57
C LYS A 356 -1.52 10.39 32.51
N ILE A 357 -2.36 9.40 32.25
CA ILE A 357 -3.52 9.58 31.36
C ILE A 357 -4.68 10.08 32.21
N ASN A 358 -5.11 11.30 31.93
CA ASN A 358 -6.43 11.76 32.32
C ASN A 358 -7.45 11.22 31.29
N LYS A 359 -8.41 10.44 31.78
CA LYS A 359 -9.42 9.78 30.92
C LYS A 359 -10.22 10.79 30.10
N GLU A 360 -10.67 11.87 30.72
CA GLU A 360 -11.50 12.89 30.08
C GLU A 360 -10.73 13.64 28.99
N GLU A 361 -9.50 14.07 29.31
CA GLU A 361 -8.64 14.75 28.35
C GLU A 361 -8.30 13.84 27.17
N CYS A 362 -7.99 12.57 27.43
CA CYS A 362 -7.72 11.58 26.38
C CYS A 362 -8.94 11.39 25.47
N LEU A 363 -10.14 11.19 26.03
CA LEU A 363 -11.37 11.05 25.27
C LEU A 363 -11.69 12.29 24.44
N LYS A 364 -11.47 13.49 25.00
CA LYS A 364 -11.63 14.75 24.27
C LYS A 364 -10.75 14.79 23.03
N LYS A 365 -9.44 14.53 23.18
CA LYS A 365 -8.48 14.53 22.06
C LYS A 365 -8.83 13.46 21.00
N LEU A 366 -9.24 12.26 21.43
CA LEU A 366 -9.68 11.20 20.52
C LEU A 366 -10.94 11.59 19.72
N ASN A 367 -11.90 12.25 20.36
CA ASN A 367 -13.11 12.74 19.69
C ASN A 367 -12.81 13.92 18.75
N ASP A 368 -11.88 14.80 19.11
CA ASP A 368 -11.48 15.93 18.26
C ASP A 368 -10.83 15.44 16.97
N SER A 369 -10.02 14.38 17.00
CA SER A 369 -9.42 13.80 15.80
C SER A 369 -10.45 13.31 14.79
N ILE A 370 -11.62 12.81 15.25
CA ILE A 370 -12.69 12.29 14.36
C ILE A 370 -13.24 13.39 13.44
N LYS A 371 -13.23 14.64 13.86
CA LYS A 371 -13.74 15.79 13.08
C LYS A 371 -12.98 15.97 11.75
N ASP A 372 -11.69 15.59 11.72
CA ASP A 372 -10.82 15.73 10.55
C ASP A 372 -10.95 14.56 9.56
N TYR A 373 -11.61 13.46 9.95
CA TYR A 373 -11.66 12.24 9.14
C TYR A 373 -12.45 12.43 7.84
N ASP A 374 -13.56 13.16 7.85
CA ASP A 374 -14.37 13.38 6.64
C ASP A 374 -13.55 14.11 5.55
N LEU A 375 -12.77 15.10 5.95
CA LEU A 375 -11.89 15.82 5.03
C LEU A 375 -10.79 14.92 4.49
N PHE A 376 -10.21 14.06 5.34
CA PHE A 376 -9.19 13.09 4.95
C PHE A 376 -9.78 12.04 3.98
N ILE A 377 -10.94 11.48 4.30
CA ILE A 377 -11.66 10.51 3.45
C ILE A 377 -11.87 11.12 2.06
N LYS A 378 -12.48 12.31 1.99
CA LYS A 378 -12.77 12.99 0.72
C LYS A 378 -11.51 13.26 -0.09
N LYS A 379 -10.41 13.67 0.54
CA LYS A 379 -9.17 14.00 -0.17
C LYS A 379 -8.34 12.78 -0.58
N ARG A 380 -8.44 11.67 0.16
CA ARG A 380 -7.47 10.58 0.08
C ARG A 380 -8.06 9.22 -0.24
N LEU A 381 -9.30 8.97 0.17
CA LEU A 381 -9.91 7.67 0.05
C LEU A 381 -11.08 7.66 -0.93
N ASN A 382 -11.86 8.73 -0.95
CA ASN A 382 -13.05 8.89 -1.81
C ASN A 382 -12.99 10.17 -2.65
N PRO A 383 -12.04 10.35 -3.56
CA PRO A 383 -12.01 11.52 -4.43
C PRO A 383 -13.01 11.46 -5.58
N ASP A 384 -13.67 10.34 -5.81
CA ASP A 384 -14.54 10.05 -6.95
C ASP A 384 -16.03 9.81 -6.56
N GLY A 385 -16.40 9.98 -5.29
CA GLY A 385 -17.76 9.72 -4.80
C GLY A 385 -18.04 8.24 -4.57
N ASP A 386 -19.30 7.82 -4.69
CA ASP A 386 -19.76 6.51 -4.22
C ASP A 386 -19.62 5.37 -5.24
N LYS A 387 -19.10 5.63 -6.42
CA LYS A 387 -18.85 4.59 -7.43
C LYS A 387 -17.64 3.74 -7.03
N LEU A 388 -17.80 2.43 -7.07
CA LEU A 388 -16.70 1.51 -6.76
C LEU A 388 -15.57 1.66 -7.80
N SER A 389 -14.33 1.73 -7.33
CA SER A 389 -13.17 1.92 -8.21
C SER A 389 -13.01 0.79 -9.22
N LYS A 390 -13.31 -0.46 -8.85
CA LYS A 390 -13.25 -1.61 -9.75
C LYS A 390 -14.13 -1.45 -10.99
N GLU A 391 -15.37 -0.98 -10.82
CA GLU A 391 -16.31 -0.76 -11.91
C GLU A 391 -15.81 0.35 -12.84
N LYS A 392 -15.41 1.48 -12.26
CA LYS A 392 -14.89 2.63 -13.02
C LYS A 392 -13.61 2.28 -13.77
N ILE A 393 -12.68 1.54 -13.15
CA ILE A 393 -11.45 1.12 -13.79
C ILE A 393 -11.75 0.32 -15.06
N VAL A 394 -12.61 -0.69 -14.96
CA VAL A 394 -12.92 -1.56 -16.10
C VAL A 394 -13.70 -0.83 -17.18
N GLU A 395 -14.65 0.02 -16.81
CA GLU A 395 -15.39 0.89 -17.74
C GLU A 395 -14.42 1.80 -18.52
N LYS A 396 -13.53 2.52 -17.82
CA LYS A 396 -12.55 3.42 -18.44
C LYS A 396 -11.52 2.68 -19.30
N ILE A 397 -11.15 1.46 -18.97
CA ILE A 397 -10.33 0.60 -19.83
C ILE A 397 -11.09 0.33 -21.14
N LYS A 398 -12.37 -0.06 -21.07
CA LYS A 398 -13.19 -0.29 -22.26
C LYS A 398 -13.32 0.96 -23.12
N GLU A 399 -13.69 2.07 -22.54
CA GLU A 399 -13.87 3.36 -23.26
C GLU A 399 -12.60 3.82 -23.98
N ASN A 400 -11.42 3.64 -23.37
CA ASN A 400 -10.18 4.18 -23.93
C ASN A 400 -9.49 3.24 -24.91
N PHE A 401 -9.74 1.91 -24.83
CA PHE A 401 -8.95 0.96 -25.58
C PHE A 401 -9.77 -0.06 -26.42
N PHE A 402 -11.03 -0.27 -26.11
CA PHE A 402 -11.90 -1.21 -26.81
C PHE A 402 -13.05 -0.54 -27.53
#